data_0caeea91dc1202974a3f74393213b94c
#
_entry.id   0caeea91dc1202974a3f74393213b94c
#
_cell.length_a   1.000
_cell.length_b   1.000
_cell.length_c   1.000
_cell.angle_alpha   90.00
_cell.angle_beta   90.00
_cell.angle_gamma   90.00
#
_symmetry.space_group_name_H-M   'P 1'
#
loop_
_entity.id
_entity.type
_entity.pdbx_description
1 polymer ?
#
loop_
_entity_poly.entity_id
_entity_poly.type
_entity_poly.pdbx_seq_one_letter_code
_entity_poly.pdbx_strand_id
1 'polypeptide(L)'
;MRVKHLSPLLSTPASCVVVAMLLPSVVALAVAWLPNGGESRLQAAEVSVEKFTTESLRGRVVFTAEAMARLHGAKSVSEAAERGLALETPDGRLMPLLEDVRGRAFRADERLRHMNVELLVRRYPNSPVVQIVTLYEISADGKFEIDYWCDVCAIAMFELKTCECCQGDIALRRRRVVEANKPASP
;
A
#
# COMPACT_ATOMS: atom_id res chain seq x y z
N MET A 1 -34.82 -21.53 27.04
CA MET A 1 -34.26 -21.50 28.39
C MET A 1 -33.76 -20.10 28.70
N ARG A 2 -34.40 -19.47 29.52
CA ARG A 2 -34.33 -18.25 30.29
C ARG A 2 -33.28 -18.38 31.39
N VAL A 3 -32.46 -17.39 31.64
CA VAL A 3 -31.94 -16.94 32.95
C VAL A 3 -31.14 -15.66 32.68
N LYS A 4 -31.60 -14.54 33.03
CA LYS A 4 -31.69 -13.71 34.24
C LYS A 4 -30.42 -12.91 34.55
N HIS A 5 -30.61 -11.61 34.41
CA HIS A 5 -30.21 -10.46 35.24
C HIS A 5 -29.43 -10.74 36.53
N LEU A 6 -28.46 -9.86 36.80
CA LEU A 6 -28.38 -9.12 38.09
C LEU A 6 -27.26 -8.08 38.07
N SER A 7 -27.61 -6.79 38.17
CA SER A 7 -26.76 -5.74 38.79
C SER A 7 -27.01 -5.76 40.29
N PRO A 8 -26.13 -5.23 41.15
CA PRO A 8 -26.48 -4.01 41.90
C PRO A 8 -25.29 -3.03 42.08
N LEU A 9 -25.51 -1.80 41.96
CA LEU A 9 -25.66 -0.62 42.83
C LEU A 9 -25.05 -0.63 44.25
N LEU A 10 -24.62 0.60 44.62
CA LEU A 10 -24.32 1.20 45.96
C LEU A 10 -22.81 1.39 46.23
N SER A 11 -22.30 2.51 46.78
CA SER A 11 -22.87 3.79 47.23
C SER A 11 -21.68 4.64 47.67
N THR A 12 -21.80 5.95 47.57
CA THR A 12 -20.95 6.99 48.23
C THR A 12 -21.12 6.96 49.76
N PRO A 13 -20.22 7.57 50.59
CA PRO A 13 -20.45 8.97 50.89
C PRO A 13 -19.23 9.86 51.10
N ALA A 14 -19.54 11.12 51.11
CA ALA A 14 -18.77 12.30 51.48
C ALA A 14 -18.27 12.31 52.91
N SER A 15 -17.14 12.98 53.13
CA SER A 15 -16.88 13.69 54.38
C SER A 15 -15.96 14.89 54.15
N CYS A 16 -16.55 16.04 54.29
CA CYS A 16 -15.92 17.32 54.56
C CYS A 16 -15.17 17.29 55.89
N VAL A 17 -13.95 17.81 55.94
CA VAL A 17 -13.43 18.45 57.13
C VAL A 17 -12.66 19.69 56.72
N VAL A 18 -13.22 20.81 57.11
CA VAL A 18 -12.62 22.14 57.08
C VAL A 18 -11.75 22.27 58.35
N VAL A 19 -10.51 22.64 58.18
CA VAL A 19 -9.74 23.29 59.26
C VAL A 19 -8.96 24.48 58.67
N ALA A 20 -9.34 25.63 59.23
CA ALA A 20 -8.80 26.92 58.90
C ALA A 20 -7.59 27.26 59.81
N MET A 21 -6.84 28.22 59.36
CA MET A 21 -5.93 29.16 60.05
C MET A 21 -4.53 28.69 60.43
N LEU A 22 -3.50 29.32 59.85
CA LEU A 22 -2.78 30.49 60.34
C LEU A 22 -1.59 30.83 59.42
N LEU A 23 -1.51 32.05 58.95
CA LEU A 23 -0.31 32.73 58.40
C LEU A 23 0.69 33.03 59.53
N PRO A 24 2.01 33.19 59.31
CA PRO A 24 2.49 34.36 58.57
C PRO A 24 3.75 34.16 57.71
N SER A 25 3.82 34.98 56.69
CA SER A 25 4.95 35.69 56.13
C SER A 25 6.38 35.10 56.28
N VAL A 26 6.92 34.54 55.23
CA VAL A 26 8.31 34.73 54.86
C VAL A 26 8.37 34.94 53.34
N VAL A 27 8.49 36.20 52.95
CA VAL A 27 8.96 36.59 51.64
C VAL A 27 10.46 36.25 51.62
N ALA A 28 10.85 35.22 50.93
CA ALA A 28 12.26 35.02 50.60
C ALA A 28 12.32 34.66 49.09
N LEU A 29 12.94 35.58 48.39
CA LEU A 29 13.40 35.45 46.99
C LEU A 29 13.99 34.07 46.72
N ALA A 30 13.33 33.34 45.82
CA ALA A 30 13.93 32.27 45.04
C ALA A 30 13.44 32.39 43.62
N VAL A 31 13.78 33.51 42.97
CA VAL A 31 13.83 33.56 41.51
C VAL A 31 15.19 33.01 41.12
N ALA A 32 15.27 31.72 40.93
CA ALA A 32 16.34 31.14 40.11
C ALA A 32 16.04 29.64 39.91
N TRP A 33 15.99 29.23 38.68
CA TRP A 33 15.87 27.89 38.16
C TRP A 33 14.44 27.51 37.69
N LEU A 34 13.95 28.30 36.72
CA LEU A 34 13.16 27.69 35.67
C LEU A 34 14.16 26.93 34.77
N PRO A 35 14.10 25.61 34.70
CA PRO A 35 14.78 24.91 33.64
C PRO A 35 14.17 25.43 32.34
N ASN A 36 15.01 26.01 31.51
CA ASN A 36 14.68 26.38 30.16
C ASN A 36 13.73 25.32 29.58
N GLY A 37 12.54 25.76 29.21
CA GLY A 37 11.62 24.96 28.44
C GLY A 37 12.38 24.38 27.24
N GLY A 38 12.71 23.10 27.36
CA GLY A 38 13.19 22.34 26.24
C GLY A 38 12.08 22.41 25.23
N GLU A 39 12.23 23.28 24.24
CA GLU A 39 11.52 23.13 22.99
C GLU A 39 11.81 21.70 22.52
N SER A 40 10.88 20.82 22.81
CA SER A 40 10.80 19.54 22.10
C SER A 40 10.59 19.92 20.64
N ARG A 41 11.69 20.21 19.96
CA ARG A 41 11.75 20.12 18.53
C ARG A 41 11.26 18.71 18.23
N LEU A 42 10.01 18.64 17.79
CA LEU A 42 9.54 17.52 16.99
C LEU A 42 10.48 17.50 15.77
N GLN A 43 11.58 16.79 15.92
CA GLN A 43 12.37 16.36 14.78
C GLN A 43 11.39 15.47 14.00
N ALA A 44 10.76 16.08 12.99
CA ALA A 44 10.17 15.33 11.92
C ALA A 44 11.27 14.36 11.48
N ALA A 45 11.08 13.07 11.76
CA ALA A 45 11.96 12.06 11.26
C ALA A 45 12.01 12.30 9.75
N GLU A 46 13.17 12.73 9.25
CA GLU A 46 13.42 12.75 7.82
C GLU A 46 13.18 11.31 7.38
N VAL A 47 12.05 11.13 6.72
CA VAL A 47 11.78 9.89 6.01
C VAL A 47 12.87 9.82 4.95
N SER A 48 13.92 9.07 5.25
CA SER A 48 14.96 8.78 4.28
C SER A 48 14.23 8.13 3.10
N VAL A 49 14.11 8.86 1.99
CA VAL A 49 13.56 8.33 0.75
C VAL A 49 14.48 7.17 0.38
N GLU A 50 14.04 5.94 0.65
CA GLU A 50 14.80 4.75 0.30
C GLU A 50 15.11 4.81 -1.20
N LYS A 51 16.39 4.76 -1.50
CA LYS A 51 16.87 4.73 -2.87
C LYS A 51 16.33 3.46 -3.55
N PHE A 52 15.50 3.62 -4.55
CA PHE A 52 15.06 2.53 -5.41
C PHE A 52 15.69 2.67 -6.80
N THR A 53 15.78 1.59 -7.53
CA THR A 53 16.09 1.56 -8.96
C THR A 53 14.83 1.26 -9.76
N THR A 54 14.78 1.71 -11.00
CA THR A 54 13.66 1.44 -11.90
C THR A 54 14.13 0.55 -13.03
N GLU A 55 13.38 -0.51 -13.32
CA GLU A 55 13.68 -1.43 -14.41
C GLU A 55 12.40 -1.92 -15.08
N SER A 56 12.51 -2.42 -16.32
CA SER A 56 11.40 -3.07 -17.04
C SER A 56 11.59 -4.58 -16.99
N LEU A 57 10.54 -5.28 -16.54
CA LEU A 57 10.49 -6.74 -16.42
C LEU A 57 9.37 -7.29 -17.30
N ARG A 58 9.66 -8.36 -18.06
CA ARG A 58 8.67 -9.04 -18.90
C ARG A 58 8.27 -10.38 -18.32
N GLY A 59 7.01 -10.76 -18.54
CA GLY A 59 6.50 -12.05 -18.09
C GLY A 59 4.99 -12.10 -18.06
N ARG A 60 4.48 -12.94 -17.15
CA ARG A 60 3.04 -13.05 -16.83
C ARG A 60 2.86 -12.94 -15.33
N VAL A 61 1.82 -12.28 -14.89
CA VAL A 61 1.50 -12.24 -13.47
C VAL A 61 0.65 -13.46 -13.12
N VAL A 62 1.08 -14.18 -12.09
CA VAL A 62 0.50 -15.45 -11.64
C VAL A 62 0.30 -15.44 -10.14
N PHE A 63 -0.58 -16.30 -9.64
CA PHE A 63 -0.61 -16.58 -8.21
C PHE A 63 0.63 -17.37 -7.81
N THR A 64 1.31 -16.90 -6.78
CA THR A 64 2.59 -17.49 -6.33
C THR A 64 2.45 -18.96 -5.96
N ALA A 65 1.36 -19.32 -5.26
CA ALA A 65 1.13 -20.72 -4.85
C ALA A 65 0.96 -21.65 -6.06
N GLU A 66 0.21 -21.22 -7.09
CA GLU A 66 0.02 -21.96 -8.33
C GLU A 66 1.35 -22.15 -9.08
N ALA A 67 2.12 -21.06 -9.25
CA ALA A 67 3.41 -21.10 -9.91
C ALA A 67 4.41 -22.01 -9.17
N MET A 68 4.46 -21.94 -7.85
CA MET A 68 5.32 -22.79 -7.03
C MET A 68 4.95 -24.28 -7.14
N ALA A 69 3.65 -24.57 -7.20
CA ALA A 69 3.20 -25.97 -7.42
C ALA A 69 3.61 -26.47 -8.80
N ARG A 70 3.42 -25.66 -9.84
CA ARG A 70 3.71 -26.02 -11.24
C ARG A 70 5.22 -26.12 -11.51
N LEU A 71 6.03 -25.20 -11.01
CA LEU A 71 7.46 -25.12 -11.31
C LEU A 71 8.30 -26.02 -10.39
N HIS A 72 7.89 -26.20 -9.14
CA HIS A 72 8.71 -26.82 -8.10
C HIS A 72 8.00 -27.97 -7.36
N GLY A 73 6.75 -28.31 -7.71
CA GLY A 73 5.96 -29.30 -7.00
C GLY A 73 5.62 -28.96 -5.54
N ALA A 74 5.81 -27.68 -5.17
CA ALA A 74 5.55 -27.22 -3.81
C ALA A 74 4.06 -27.14 -3.53
N LYS A 75 3.60 -27.79 -2.45
CA LYS A 75 2.20 -27.77 -2.05
C LYS A 75 1.94 -26.60 -1.11
N SER A 76 0.84 -25.88 -1.35
CA SER A 76 0.33 -24.84 -0.48
C SER A 76 -1.01 -25.25 0.10
N VAL A 77 -1.45 -24.60 1.15
CA VAL A 77 -2.80 -24.76 1.70
C VAL A 77 -3.81 -24.00 0.81
N SER A 78 -5.04 -24.48 0.76
CA SER A 78 -6.11 -23.92 -0.09
C SER A 78 -6.32 -22.43 0.15
N GLU A 79 -6.24 -22.00 1.39
CA GLU A 79 -6.43 -20.59 1.80
C GLU A 79 -5.33 -19.65 1.28
N ALA A 80 -4.20 -20.19 0.86
CA ALA A 80 -3.09 -19.43 0.29
C ALA A 80 -3.08 -19.43 -1.25
N ALA A 81 -3.96 -20.18 -1.90
CA ALA A 81 -3.95 -20.38 -3.34
C ALA A 81 -3.94 -19.06 -4.14
N GLU A 82 -4.74 -18.10 -3.71
CA GLU A 82 -4.87 -16.80 -4.37
C GLU A 82 -4.20 -15.65 -3.58
N ARG A 83 -3.40 -15.95 -2.58
CA ARG A 83 -2.80 -14.90 -1.73
C ARG A 83 -1.50 -14.45 -2.36
N GLY A 84 -0.74 -14.29 -2.77
CA GLY A 84 0.50 -13.74 -3.28
C GLY A 84 0.47 -13.72 -4.80
N LEU A 85 0.90 -12.61 -5.35
CA LEU A 85 1.11 -12.43 -6.77
C LEU A 85 2.61 -12.36 -7.07
N ALA A 86 3.02 -12.94 -8.18
CA ALA A 86 4.38 -12.84 -8.67
C ALA A 86 4.38 -12.62 -10.19
N LEU A 87 5.37 -11.89 -10.68
CA LEU A 87 5.72 -11.89 -12.09
C LEU A 87 6.56 -13.15 -12.36
N GLU A 88 6.07 -14.03 -13.20
CA GLU A 88 6.83 -15.14 -13.77
C GLU A 88 7.51 -14.67 -15.04
N THR A 89 8.82 -14.64 -15.02
CA THR A 89 9.65 -14.24 -16.17
C THR A 89 9.81 -15.41 -17.15
N PRO A 90 10.18 -15.16 -18.42
CA PRO A 90 10.35 -16.23 -19.42
C PRO A 90 11.38 -17.30 -19.06
N ASP A 91 12.33 -16.98 -18.18
CA ASP A 91 13.32 -17.91 -17.62
C ASP A 91 12.84 -18.66 -16.37
N GLY A 92 11.55 -18.53 -16.02
CA GLY A 92 10.91 -19.24 -14.92
C GLY A 92 11.17 -18.68 -13.53
N ARG A 93 11.80 -17.50 -13.40
CA ARG A 93 11.95 -16.84 -12.10
C ARG A 93 10.64 -16.22 -11.65
N LEU A 94 10.37 -16.34 -10.35
CA LEU A 94 9.23 -15.70 -9.71
C LEU A 94 9.69 -14.47 -8.94
N MET A 95 9.14 -13.32 -9.32
CA MET A 95 9.41 -12.05 -8.64
C MET A 95 8.17 -11.60 -7.90
N PRO A 96 8.14 -11.64 -6.57
CA PRO A 96 6.97 -11.25 -5.78
C PRO A 96 6.59 -9.79 -6.06
N LEU A 97 5.31 -9.53 -6.20
CA LEU A 97 4.77 -8.20 -6.44
C LEU A 97 4.25 -7.59 -5.15
N LEU A 98 4.53 -6.29 -4.94
CA LEU A 98 3.86 -5.53 -3.90
C LEU A 98 2.40 -5.36 -4.28
N GLU A 99 1.48 -5.77 -3.38
CA GLU A 99 0.04 -5.64 -3.59
C GLU A 99 -0.45 -4.25 -3.16
N ASP A 100 0.10 -3.21 -3.75
CA ASP A 100 -0.45 -1.86 -3.73
C ASP A 100 -1.62 -1.73 -4.73
N VAL A 101 -2.06 -0.53 -5.05
CA VAL A 101 -3.18 -0.30 -5.98
C VAL A 101 -2.97 -1.01 -7.33
N ARG A 102 -1.75 -0.98 -7.87
CA ARG A 102 -1.44 -1.62 -9.18
C ARG A 102 -1.26 -3.13 -9.06
N GLY A 103 -0.67 -3.60 -7.98
CA GLY A 103 -0.54 -5.04 -7.71
C GLY A 103 -1.90 -5.69 -7.49
N ARG A 104 -2.80 -5.05 -6.73
CA ARG A 104 -4.16 -5.56 -6.50
C ARG A 104 -5.01 -5.62 -7.78
N ALA A 105 -4.73 -4.80 -8.78
CA ALA A 105 -5.44 -4.85 -10.07
C ALA A 105 -5.40 -6.26 -10.67
N PHE A 106 -4.28 -6.96 -10.58
CA PHE A 106 -4.14 -8.34 -11.08
C PHE A 106 -4.96 -9.36 -10.29
N ARG A 107 -5.30 -9.06 -9.05
CA ARG A 107 -6.22 -9.88 -8.26
C ARG A 107 -7.66 -9.61 -8.62
N ALA A 108 -8.02 -8.35 -8.76
CA ALA A 108 -9.37 -7.90 -9.04
C ALA A 108 -9.83 -8.23 -10.47
N ASP A 109 -8.89 -8.24 -11.43
CA ASP A 109 -9.18 -8.44 -12.85
C ASP A 109 -8.33 -9.57 -13.44
N GLU A 110 -8.95 -10.70 -13.67
CA GLU A 110 -8.28 -11.88 -14.25
C GLU A 110 -7.75 -11.63 -15.66
N ARG A 111 -8.36 -10.73 -16.43
CA ARG A 111 -7.91 -10.38 -17.78
C ARG A 111 -6.46 -9.96 -17.79
N LEU A 112 -6.02 -9.24 -16.76
CA LEU A 112 -4.63 -8.80 -16.62
C LEU A 112 -3.65 -9.98 -16.44
N ARG A 113 -4.09 -11.06 -15.76
CA ARG A 113 -3.25 -12.26 -15.56
C ARG A 113 -3.09 -13.10 -16.84
N HIS A 114 -3.99 -12.92 -17.82
CA HIS A 114 -3.90 -13.58 -19.11
C HIS A 114 -3.03 -12.85 -20.13
N MET A 115 -2.60 -11.62 -19.82
CA MET A 115 -1.74 -10.82 -20.70
C MET A 115 -0.26 -11.21 -20.56
N ASN A 116 0.48 -11.13 -21.65
CA ASN A 116 1.91 -11.03 -21.59
C ASN A 116 2.24 -9.56 -21.28
N VAL A 117 2.93 -9.33 -20.20
CA VAL A 117 3.15 -7.97 -19.70
C VAL A 117 4.61 -7.56 -19.71
N GLU A 118 4.83 -6.28 -19.85
CA GLU A 118 6.06 -5.60 -19.47
C GLU A 118 5.70 -4.64 -18.34
N LEU A 119 6.27 -4.85 -17.16
CA LEU A 119 6.06 -4.04 -15.99
C LEU A 119 7.27 -3.11 -15.81
N LEU A 120 7.03 -1.80 -15.80
CA LEU A 120 7.98 -0.87 -15.23
C LEU A 120 7.86 -0.95 -13.72
N VAL A 121 8.93 -1.31 -13.04
CA VAL A 121 8.90 -1.56 -11.59
C VAL A 121 9.94 -0.73 -10.84
N ARG A 122 9.67 -0.50 -9.55
CA ARG A 122 10.67 -0.07 -8.58
C ARG A 122 11.20 -1.29 -7.84
N ARG A 123 12.52 -1.36 -7.76
CA ARG A 123 13.24 -2.36 -6.98
C ARG A 123 13.88 -1.68 -5.79
N TYR A 124 13.59 -2.16 -4.60
CA TYR A 124 14.15 -1.66 -3.35
C TYR A 124 15.38 -2.46 -2.94
N PRO A 125 16.41 -1.82 -2.34
CA PRO A 125 17.57 -2.53 -1.82
C PRO A 125 17.16 -3.62 -0.82
N ASN A 126 17.79 -4.77 -0.89
CA ASN A 126 17.57 -5.91 0.02
C ASN A 126 16.14 -6.46 0.05
N SER A 127 15.31 -6.14 -0.94
CA SER A 127 13.94 -6.67 -1.07
C SER A 127 13.79 -7.47 -2.35
N PRO A 128 13.27 -8.71 -2.30
CA PRO A 128 12.90 -9.45 -3.50
C PRO A 128 11.58 -8.93 -4.12
N VAL A 129 10.79 -8.18 -3.34
CA VAL A 129 9.49 -7.66 -3.77
C VAL A 129 9.69 -6.45 -4.66
N VAL A 130 8.98 -6.41 -5.79
CA VAL A 130 8.99 -5.28 -6.73
C VAL A 130 7.65 -4.56 -6.72
N GLN A 131 7.68 -3.24 -6.89
CA GLN A 131 6.50 -2.39 -6.96
C GLN A 131 6.22 -1.98 -8.40
N ILE A 132 4.99 -2.17 -8.87
CA ILE A 132 4.57 -1.81 -10.23
C ILE A 132 4.39 -0.29 -10.33
N VAL A 133 5.06 0.33 -11.29
CA VAL A 133 4.90 1.75 -11.65
C VAL A 133 3.98 1.88 -12.85
N THR A 134 4.21 1.06 -13.90
CA THR A 134 3.38 1.09 -15.12
C THR A 134 3.22 -0.32 -15.64
N LEU A 135 2.01 -0.61 -16.13
CA LEU A 135 1.65 -1.87 -16.76
C LEU A 135 1.53 -1.67 -18.26
N TYR A 136 2.26 -2.48 -19.01
CA TYR A 136 2.14 -2.59 -20.45
C TYR A 136 1.76 -4.01 -20.85
N GLU A 137 0.81 -4.14 -21.77
CA GLU A 137 0.57 -5.38 -22.49
C GLU A 137 1.48 -5.46 -23.70
N ILE A 138 2.07 -6.64 -23.93
CA ILE A 138 2.85 -6.97 -25.11
C ILE A 138 2.06 -7.96 -25.94
N SER A 139 1.61 -7.54 -27.10
CA SER A 139 0.85 -8.36 -28.03
C SER A 139 1.48 -8.35 -29.43
N ALA A 140 0.93 -9.15 -30.36
CA ALA A 140 1.36 -9.14 -31.75
C ALA A 140 1.20 -7.77 -32.43
N ASP A 141 0.22 -6.98 -31.96
CA ASP A 141 -0.09 -5.66 -32.49
C ASP A 141 0.80 -4.55 -31.93
N GLY A 142 1.63 -4.87 -30.93
CA GLY A 142 2.56 -3.93 -30.31
C GLY A 142 2.47 -3.85 -28.78
N LYS A 143 2.99 -2.75 -28.24
CA LYS A 143 3.00 -2.43 -26.82
C LYS A 143 1.87 -1.45 -26.48
N PHE A 144 1.10 -1.76 -25.45
CA PHE A 144 -0.03 -0.95 -25.00
C PHE A 144 0.08 -0.66 -23.50
N GLU A 145 -0.02 0.58 -23.12
CA GLU A 145 -0.20 0.94 -21.71
C GLU A 145 -1.64 0.62 -21.29
N ILE A 146 -1.78 -0.02 -20.12
CA ILE A 146 -3.05 -0.51 -19.59
C ILE A 146 -3.42 0.30 -18.36
N ASP A 147 -4.63 0.84 -18.36
CA ASP A 147 -5.27 1.47 -17.22
C ASP A 147 -6.79 1.23 -17.27
N TYR A 148 -7.51 1.77 -16.29
CA TYR A 148 -8.97 1.84 -16.29
C TYR A 148 -9.39 3.28 -16.46
N TRP A 149 -10.35 3.51 -17.32
CA TRP A 149 -10.79 4.85 -17.69
C TRP A 149 -12.23 5.11 -17.27
N CYS A 150 -12.47 6.25 -16.66
CA CYS A 150 -13.82 6.78 -16.45
C CYS A 150 -14.14 7.82 -17.50
N ASP A 151 -15.12 7.54 -18.37
CA ASP A 151 -15.53 8.45 -19.45
C ASP A 151 -16.18 9.71 -18.91
N VAL A 152 -16.89 9.62 -17.77
CA VAL A 152 -17.57 10.78 -17.16
C VAL A 152 -16.59 11.79 -16.58
N CYS A 153 -15.58 11.31 -15.84
CA CYS A 153 -14.62 12.19 -15.16
C CYS A 153 -13.34 12.43 -15.97
N ALA A 154 -13.14 11.68 -17.06
CA ALA A 154 -11.93 11.70 -17.87
C ALA A 154 -10.64 11.46 -17.03
N ILE A 155 -10.68 10.52 -16.09
CA ILE A 155 -9.55 10.16 -15.24
C ILE A 155 -9.14 8.71 -15.43
N ALA A 156 -7.82 8.46 -15.32
CA ALA A 156 -7.25 7.12 -15.30
C ALA A 156 -7.21 6.58 -13.86
N MET A 157 -7.57 5.31 -13.72
CA MET A 157 -7.47 4.56 -12.48
C MET A 157 -6.63 3.30 -12.72
N PHE A 158 -6.15 2.67 -11.65
CA PHE A 158 -5.20 1.56 -11.75
C PHE A 158 -5.66 0.28 -11.05
N GLU A 159 -6.92 0.21 -10.69
CA GLU A 159 -7.58 -0.94 -10.08
C GLU A 159 -9.02 -0.99 -10.56
N LEU A 160 -9.55 -2.20 -10.79
CA LEU A 160 -10.96 -2.39 -11.18
C LEU A 160 -11.87 -2.15 -9.97
N LYS A 161 -12.57 -1.03 -9.98
CA LYS A 161 -13.56 -0.61 -8.98
C LYS A 161 -14.44 0.49 -9.57
N THR A 162 -15.43 0.97 -8.86
CA THR A 162 -16.17 2.17 -9.27
C THR A 162 -15.27 3.40 -9.27
N CYS A 163 -15.56 4.36 -10.12
CA CYS A 163 -14.83 5.63 -10.18
C CYS A 163 -14.89 6.36 -8.84
N GLU A 164 -13.74 6.78 -8.32
CA GLU A 164 -13.68 7.48 -7.01
C GLU A 164 -14.36 8.86 -7.03
N CYS A 165 -14.52 9.45 -8.21
CA CYS A 165 -15.13 10.76 -8.37
C CYS A 165 -16.65 10.68 -8.54
N CYS A 166 -17.13 9.99 -9.58
CA CYS A 166 -18.56 9.94 -9.94
C CYS A 166 -19.28 8.67 -9.50
N GLN A 167 -18.58 7.70 -8.93
CA GLN A 167 -19.08 6.38 -8.54
C GLN A 167 -19.65 5.54 -9.71
N GLY A 168 -19.43 5.98 -10.95
CA GLY A 168 -19.81 5.24 -12.14
C GLY A 168 -18.82 4.15 -12.52
N ASP A 169 -19.19 3.38 -13.54
CA ASP A 169 -18.35 2.30 -14.05
C ASP A 169 -17.11 2.83 -14.76
N ILE A 170 -16.05 2.02 -14.74
CA ILE A 170 -14.80 2.29 -15.46
C ILE A 170 -14.52 1.14 -16.42
N ALA A 171 -13.86 1.44 -17.53
CA ALA A 171 -13.52 0.46 -18.55
C ALA A 171 -12.00 0.23 -18.62
N LEU A 172 -11.60 -1.02 -18.84
CA LEU A 172 -10.21 -1.35 -19.16
C LEU A 172 -9.84 -0.67 -20.48
N ARG A 173 -8.77 0.16 -20.44
CA ARG A 173 -8.31 0.91 -21.60
C ARG A 173 -6.93 0.45 -22.02
N ARG A 174 -6.73 0.31 -23.31
CA ARG A 174 -5.47 -0.01 -23.97
C ARG A 174 -5.02 1.20 -24.79
N ARG A 175 -3.91 1.79 -24.46
CA ARG A 175 -3.33 2.92 -25.21
C ARG A 175 -2.03 2.47 -25.87
N ARG A 176 -1.97 2.54 -27.20
CA ARG A 176 -0.75 2.18 -27.94
C ARG A 176 0.40 3.08 -27.51
N VAL A 177 1.51 2.47 -27.14
CA VAL A 177 2.75 3.19 -26.88
C VAL A 177 3.44 3.44 -28.24
N VAL A 178 3.47 4.70 -28.63
CA VAL A 178 4.29 5.13 -29.79
C VAL A 178 5.68 5.37 -29.24
N GLU A 179 6.64 4.54 -29.63
CA GLU A 179 8.03 4.84 -29.34
C GLU A 179 8.36 6.13 -30.07
N ALA A 180 8.59 7.20 -29.31
CA ALA A 180 9.15 8.42 -29.89
C ALA A 180 10.47 8.02 -30.55
N ASN A 181 10.58 8.22 -31.86
CA ASN A 181 11.77 7.93 -32.63
C ASN A 181 12.99 8.40 -31.85
N LYS A 182 13.79 7.43 -31.38
CA LYS A 182 15.10 7.74 -30.82
C LYS A 182 15.87 8.38 -31.99
N PRO A 183 16.29 9.66 -31.89
CA PRO A 183 17.07 10.25 -32.95
C PRO A 183 18.25 9.33 -33.19
N ALA A 184 18.47 8.98 -34.48
CA ALA A 184 19.62 8.22 -34.89
C ALA A 184 20.85 8.94 -34.35
N SER A 185 21.62 8.25 -33.53
CA SER A 185 22.90 8.77 -33.03
C SER A 185 23.78 9.06 -34.24
N PRO A 186 24.45 10.22 -34.32
CA PRO A 186 25.33 10.61 -35.40
C PRO A 186 26.52 9.65 -35.54
#